data_10cc823e5288a1652c31b3a6cf1c4095
#
_entry.id   10cc823e5288a1652c31b3a6cf1c4095
#
_cell.length_a   1.000
_cell.length_b   1.000
_cell.length_c   1.000
_cell.angle_alpha   90.00
_cell.angle_beta   90.00
_cell.angle_gamma   90.00
#
_symmetry.space_group_name_H-M   'P 1'
#
loop_
_entity.id
_entity.type
_entity.pdbx_description
1 polymer ?
#
loop_
_entity_poly.entity_id
_entity_poly.type
_entity_poly.pdbx_seq_one_letter_code
_entity_poly.pdbx_strand_id
1 'polypeptide(L)'
;VQKAKTWLRSRIPAIARRDAIIQRQREQIDRLTRKVESRSAQIKALDRRLRQEQAQAQETRERLLRSTGRPSFRREVLSLRNAQRIVRTVDAEYLTPFSQIPHKLRNYHLAASHGVRTPEVLAVWSSVEEIDLTAMPGEFVLKADGGAGGVSVFLLRRASSGVFESLDGSQRLTLAQIKARFVELGPRRARPPFFAEEVLDVHASAGAIPEDVKIYTAYGEVLQVMLRRVGTHRDPASIRYRYLTEDREDLGQADRFRTMDHDLPVPQGFDDMTGIARHLSRAAGVPFCRVDLYDTPGEPTLGEITRAPGGDHFYSRRHDRQMGAAVVAAQIRLEQDLVRGRPSGALFGTIAQPDPYGAVTLPPEISNPRDWPVHTIPCGRWC
;
A
#
# COMPACT_ATOMS: atom_id res chain seq x y z
N VAL A 1 54.78 -32.79 -53.33
CA VAL A 1 53.77 -33.88 -53.32
C VAL A 1 52.42 -33.32 -52.76
N GLN A 2 52.38 -32.52 -51.70
CA GLN A 2 51.17 -32.02 -51.07
C GLN A 2 50.37 -31.02 -51.94
N LYS A 3 51.07 -30.08 -52.61
CA LYS A 3 50.45 -29.10 -53.54
C LYS A 3 49.83 -29.77 -54.76
N ALA A 4 50.45 -30.85 -55.31
CA ALA A 4 49.88 -31.59 -56.43
C ALA A 4 48.61 -32.37 -56.08
N LYS A 5 48.55 -32.94 -54.86
CA LYS A 5 47.34 -33.62 -54.34
C LYS A 5 46.18 -32.62 -54.12
N THR A 6 46.44 -31.42 -53.71
CA THR A 6 45.43 -30.38 -53.53
C THR A 6 44.91 -29.87 -54.86
N TRP A 7 45.74 -29.70 -55.87
CA TRP A 7 45.38 -29.30 -57.23
C TRP A 7 44.50 -30.32 -57.97
N LEU A 8 44.88 -31.64 -57.86
CA LEU A 8 44.08 -32.71 -58.43
C LEU A 8 42.71 -32.87 -57.78
N ARG A 9 42.62 -32.69 -56.46
CA ARG A 9 41.38 -32.73 -55.70
C ARG A 9 40.38 -31.60 -56.12
N SER A 10 40.89 -30.43 -56.46
CA SER A 10 40.02 -29.31 -56.89
C SER A 10 39.39 -29.45 -58.25
N ARG A 11 39.95 -30.36 -59.11
CA ARG A 11 39.41 -30.56 -60.48
C ARG A 11 38.40 -31.70 -60.64
N ILE A 12 38.22 -32.50 -59.60
CA ILE A 12 37.16 -33.53 -59.61
C ILE A 12 35.94 -32.95 -58.89
N PRO A 13 34.83 -32.61 -59.60
CA PRO A 13 33.68 -31.86 -59.04
C PRO A 13 33.07 -32.48 -57.77
N ALA A 14 33.04 -33.81 -57.72
CA ALA A 14 32.56 -34.53 -56.53
C ALA A 14 33.45 -34.38 -55.30
N ILE A 15 34.77 -34.35 -55.49
CA ILE A 15 35.75 -34.15 -54.40
C ILE A 15 35.75 -32.70 -53.93
N ALA A 16 35.69 -31.76 -54.83
CA ALA A 16 35.61 -30.34 -54.51
C ALA A 16 34.31 -29.97 -53.75
N ARG A 17 33.16 -30.57 -54.11
CA ARG A 17 31.91 -30.42 -53.36
C ARG A 17 32.02 -30.98 -51.94
N ARG A 18 32.58 -32.16 -51.81
CA ARG A 18 32.80 -32.82 -50.49
C ARG A 18 33.71 -31.99 -49.61
N ASP A 19 34.83 -31.50 -50.15
CA ASP A 19 35.79 -30.68 -49.38
C ASP A 19 35.16 -29.34 -48.98
N ALA A 20 34.32 -28.74 -49.82
CA ALA A 20 33.54 -27.55 -49.44
C ALA A 20 32.51 -27.79 -48.34
N ILE A 21 31.85 -28.97 -48.35
CA ILE A 21 30.92 -29.38 -47.27
C ILE A 21 31.70 -29.57 -45.97
N ILE A 22 32.82 -30.27 -46.00
CA ILE A 22 33.68 -30.53 -44.84
C ILE A 22 34.16 -29.18 -44.25
N GLN A 23 34.57 -28.24 -45.10
CA GLN A 23 35.00 -26.92 -44.65
C GLN A 23 33.86 -26.15 -43.95
N ARG A 24 32.65 -26.11 -44.55
CA ARG A 24 31.49 -25.50 -43.92
C ARG A 24 31.11 -26.13 -42.58
N GLN A 25 31.19 -27.45 -42.50
CA GLN A 25 30.92 -28.17 -41.24
C GLN A 25 31.95 -27.83 -40.16
N ARG A 26 33.25 -27.72 -40.53
CA ARG A 26 34.31 -27.28 -39.60
C ARG A 26 34.06 -25.87 -39.08
N GLU A 27 33.73 -24.93 -39.96
CA GLU A 27 33.40 -23.57 -39.59
C GLU A 27 32.17 -23.53 -38.67
N GLN A 28 31.16 -24.34 -38.93
CA GLN A 28 30.00 -24.48 -38.07
C GLN A 28 30.34 -25.08 -36.71
N ILE A 29 31.17 -26.09 -36.65
CA ILE A 29 31.66 -26.68 -35.40
C ILE A 29 32.44 -25.65 -34.58
N ASP A 30 33.36 -24.91 -35.20
CA ASP A 30 34.14 -23.88 -34.52
C ASP A 30 33.25 -22.76 -33.99
N ARG A 31 32.22 -22.39 -34.72
CA ARG A 31 31.21 -21.39 -34.28
C ARG A 31 30.40 -21.92 -33.09
N LEU A 32 29.97 -23.17 -33.14
CA LEU A 32 29.21 -23.80 -32.03
C LEU A 32 30.09 -23.99 -30.79
N THR A 33 31.34 -24.39 -30.95
CA THR A 33 32.32 -24.56 -29.86
C THR A 33 32.53 -23.21 -29.14
N ARG A 34 32.76 -22.11 -29.86
CA ARG A 34 32.90 -20.78 -29.27
C ARG A 34 31.61 -20.36 -28.54
N LYS A 35 30.42 -20.70 -29.07
CA LYS A 35 29.14 -20.42 -28.44
C LYS A 35 28.96 -21.19 -27.13
N VAL A 36 29.39 -22.47 -27.11
CA VAL A 36 29.35 -23.32 -25.92
C VAL A 36 30.32 -22.81 -24.84
N GLU A 37 31.54 -22.42 -25.22
CA GLU A 37 32.52 -21.86 -24.31
C GLU A 37 32.05 -20.54 -23.68
N SER A 38 31.47 -19.65 -24.50
CA SER A 38 30.89 -18.38 -24.01
C SER A 38 29.75 -18.62 -23.04
N ARG A 39 28.81 -19.52 -23.35
CA ARG A 39 27.72 -19.89 -22.44
C ARG A 39 28.20 -20.57 -21.16
N SER A 40 29.22 -21.46 -21.27
CA SER A 40 29.82 -22.04 -20.08
C SER A 40 30.46 -21.01 -19.15
N ALA A 41 31.10 -20.00 -19.70
CA ALA A 41 31.64 -18.87 -18.92
C ALA A 41 30.53 -18.06 -18.25
N GLN A 42 29.42 -17.80 -18.96
CA GLN A 42 28.25 -17.13 -18.40
C GLN A 42 27.61 -17.94 -17.26
N ILE A 43 27.43 -19.24 -17.45
CA ILE A 43 26.89 -20.12 -16.40
C ILE A 43 27.79 -20.09 -15.15
N LYS A 44 29.11 -20.18 -15.31
CA LYS A 44 30.06 -20.11 -14.19
C LYS A 44 30.02 -18.73 -13.48
N ALA A 45 29.75 -17.67 -14.21
CA ALA A 45 29.60 -16.32 -13.62
C ALA A 45 28.28 -16.18 -12.84
N LEU A 46 27.19 -16.71 -13.39
CA LEU A 46 25.87 -16.74 -12.72
C LEU A 46 25.90 -17.61 -11.47
N ASP A 47 26.53 -18.77 -11.54
CA ASP A 47 26.68 -19.70 -10.40
C ASP A 47 27.46 -19.03 -9.24
N ARG A 48 28.52 -18.28 -9.56
CA ARG A 48 29.26 -17.48 -8.57
C ARG A 48 28.38 -16.40 -7.92
N ARG A 49 27.59 -15.68 -8.71
CA ARG A 49 26.65 -14.68 -8.18
C ARG A 49 25.60 -15.30 -7.29
N LEU A 50 25.01 -16.39 -7.74
CA LEU A 50 24.00 -17.12 -6.96
C LEU A 50 24.56 -17.57 -5.60
N ARG A 51 25.77 -18.13 -5.56
CA ARG A 51 26.43 -18.51 -4.29
C ARG A 51 26.70 -17.31 -3.38
N GLN A 52 27.07 -16.17 -3.96
CA GLN A 52 27.25 -14.94 -3.17
C GLN A 52 25.94 -14.44 -2.57
N GLU A 53 24.85 -14.41 -3.36
CA GLU A 53 23.52 -14.01 -2.89
C GLU A 53 22.99 -14.99 -1.83
N GLN A 54 23.20 -16.29 -2.01
CA GLN A 54 22.82 -17.30 -1.02
C GLN A 54 23.60 -17.13 0.30
N ALA A 55 24.90 -16.85 0.24
CA ALA A 55 25.72 -16.59 1.42
C ALA A 55 25.25 -15.33 2.15
N GLN A 56 24.96 -14.25 1.43
CA GLN A 56 24.42 -13.01 2.01
C GLN A 56 23.03 -13.23 2.63
N ALA A 57 22.18 -13.99 1.96
CA ALA A 57 20.85 -14.35 2.48
C ALA A 57 20.96 -15.19 3.77
N GLN A 58 21.90 -16.15 3.80
CA GLN A 58 22.17 -16.96 4.97
C GLN A 58 22.69 -16.12 6.15
N GLU A 59 23.66 -15.24 5.92
CA GLU A 59 24.18 -14.32 6.93
C GLU A 59 23.07 -13.39 7.47
N THR A 60 22.24 -12.87 6.57
CA THR A 60 21.10 -12.02 6.94
C THR A 60 20.09 -12.80 7.78
N ARG A 61 19.80 -14.06 7.42
CA ARG A 61 18.93 -14.94 8.17
C ARG A 61 19.47 -15.22 9.58
N GLU A 62 20.75 -15.56 9.69
CA GLU A 62 21.40 -15.80 11.00
C GLU A 62 21.41 -14.55 11.88
N ARG A 63 21.68 -13.38 11.27
CA ARG A 63 21.59 -12.08 11.97
C ARG A 63 20.19 -11.81 12.46
N LEU A 64 19.18 -12.12 11.64
CA LEU A 64 17.77 -11.99 12.00
C LEU A 64 17.41 -12.93 13.17
N LEU A 65 17.82 -14.20 13.12
CA LEU A 65 17.61 -15.18 14.18
C LEU A 65 18.27 -14.76 15.50
N ARG A 66 19.47 -14.18 15.46
CA ARG A 66 20.14 -13.63 16.65
C ARG A 66 19.46 -12.36 17.20
N SER A 67 18.64 -11.68 16.41
CA SER A 67 17.89 -10.49 16.82
C SER A 67 16.48 -10.78 17.33
N THR A 68 16.04 -12.05 17.31
CA THR A 68 14.65 -12.47 17.59
C THR A 68 14.14 -12.18 18.99
N GLY A 69 15.01 -11.89 19.96
CA GLY A 69 14.60 -11.49 21.31
C GLY A 69 14.30 -10.00 21.49
N ARG A 70 14.43 -9.16 20.46
CA ARG A 70 14.24 -7.72 20.57
C ARG A 70 13.04 -7.26 19.74
N PRO A 71 12.13 -6.44 20.30
CA PRO A 71 11.01 -5.89 19.53
C PRO A 71 11.51 -5.12 18.30
N SER A 72 10.73 -5.18 17.20
CA SER A 72 10.99 -4.43 15.98
C SER A 72 9.66 -4.11 15.30
N PHE A 73 9.38 -2.86 15.08
CA PHE A 73 8.15 -2.41 14.42
C PHE A 73 7.94 -3.10 13.07
N ARG A 74 9.00 -3.13 12.25
CA ARG A 74 8.96 -3.79 10.95
C ARG A 74 8.59 -5.27 11.07
N ARG A 75 9.15 -5.98 12.04
CA ARG A 75 8.87 -7.40 12.26
C ARG A 75 7.45 -7.63 12.75
N GLU A 76 6.98 -6.83 13.71
CA GLU A 76 5.63 -6.97 14.26
C GLU A 76 4.57 -6.71 13.17
N VAL A 77 4.72 -5.65 12.37
CA VAL A 77 3.80 -5.37 11.24
C VAL A 77 3.81 -6.49 10.19
N LEU A 78 4.99 -7.04 9.88
CA LEU A 78 5.09 -8.20 8.97
C LEU A 78 4.43 -9.45 9.56
N SER A 79 4.57 -9.68 10.86
CA SER A 79 3.92 -10.79 11.57
C SER A 79 2.42 -10.70 11.48
N LEU A 80 1.83 -9.53 11.74
CA LEU A 80 0.39 -9.28 11.60
C LEU A 80 -0.12 -9.54 10.17
N ARG A 81 0.63 -9.06 9.15
CA ARG A 81 0.30 -9.32 7.74
C ARG A 81 0.36 -10.80 7.39
N ASN A 82 1.37 -11.50 7.86
CA ASN A 82 1.55 -12.93 7.59
C ASN A 82 0.46 -13.75 8.27
N ALA A 83 0.15 -13.47 9.53
CA ALA A 83 -0.92 -14.12 10.27
C ALA A 83 -2.26 -14.02 9.51
N GLN A 84 -2.62 -12.83 9.03
CA GLN A 84 -3.83 -12.65 8.23
C GLN A 84 -3.80 -13.45 6.92
N ARG A 85 -2.65 -13.52 6.23
CA ARG A 85 -2.54 -14.30 4.99
C ARG A 85 -2.73 -15.79 5.26
N ILE A 86 -2.16 -16.30 6.35
CA ILE A 86 -2.31 -17.70 6.77
C ILE A 86 -3.77 -18.01 7.12
N VAL A 87 -4.42 -17.16 7.91
CA VAL A 87 -5.83 -17.33 8.26
C VAL A 87 -6.70 -17.45 7.01
N ARG A 88 -6.54 -16.59 6.02
CA ARG A 88 -7.27 -16.68 4.76
C ARG A 88 -6.99 -17.94 3.94
N THR A 89 -5.86 -18.59 4.16
CA THR A 89 -5.53 -19.87 3.49
C THR A 89 -6.26 -21.03 4.17
N VAL A 90 -6.47 -20.93 5.50
CA VAL A 90 -7.16 -21.95 6.29
C VAL A 90 -8.67 -21.78 6.20
N ASP A 91 -9.15 -20.55 6.28
CA ASP A 91 -10.55 -20.18 6.20
C ASP A 91 -10.69 -18.84 5.45
N ALA A 92 -11.14 -18.90 4.20
CA ALA A 92 -11.27 -17.74 3.34
C ALA A 92 -12.37 -16.76 3.81
N GLU A 93 -13.35 -17.26 4.54
CA GLU A 93 -14.50 -16.48 5.01
C GLU A 93 -14.29 -15.92 6.43
N TYR A 94 -13.24 -16.32 7.11
CA TYR A 94 -12.95 -15.84 8.45
C TYR A 94 -12.59 -14.34 8.46
N LEU A 95 -13.48 -13.55 9.03
CA LEU A 95 -13.35 -12.10 9.11
C LEU A 95 -12.61 -11.68 10.38
N THR A 96 -11.33 -11.50 10.27
CA THR A 96 -10.56 -10.87 11.37
C THR A 96 -10.78 -9.35 11.40
N PRO A 97 -10.63 -8.68 12.54
CA PRO A 97 -10.62 -7.21 12.60
C PRO A 97 -9.62 -6.60 11.58
N PHE A 98 -8.49 -7.24 11.43
CA PHE A 98 -7.42 -6.84 10.51
C PHE A 98 -7.80 -6.94 9.03
N SER A 99 -8.77 -7.81 8.67
CA SER A 99 -9.28 -7.92 7.30
C SER A 99 -10.31 -6.82 6.97
N GLN A 100 -10.98 -6.27 7.98
CA GLN A 100 -12.03 -5.27 7.83
C GLN A 100 -11.48 -3.86 7.55
N ILE A 101 -10.35 -3.50 8.17
CA ILE A 101 -9.74 -2.16 8.10
C ILE A 101 -9.46 -1.65 6.66
N PRO A 102 -9.03 -2.48 5.66
CA PRO A 102 -8.69 -1.95 4.33
C PRO A 102 -9.85 -1.41 3.49
N HIS A 103 -11.07 -1.38 4.00
CA HIS A 103 -12.26 -0.90 3.30
C HIS A 103 -12.59 0.52 3.73
N LYS A 104 -12.50 1.48 2.81
CA LYS A 104 -12.62 2.91 3.09
C LYS A 104 -14.03 3.29 3.55
N LEU A 105 -15.04 2.81 2.85
CA LEU A 105 -16.45 3.07 3.24
C LEU A 105 -16.77 2.49 4.62
N ARG A 106 -16.21 1.32 4.94
CA ARG A 106 -16.36 0.77 6.29
C ARG A 106 -15.64 1.57 7.35
N ASN A 107 -14.48 2.12 7.04
CA ASN A 107 -13.78 3.04 7.92
C ASN A 107 -14.59 4.34 8.15
N TYR A 108 -15.25 4.85 7.11
CA TYR A 108 -16.13 6.00 7.22
C TYR A 108 -17.33 5.68 8.13
N HIS A 109 -17.98 4.55 7.93
CA HIS A 109 -19.07 4.10 8.81
C HIS A 109 -18.60 3.96 10.26
N LEU A 110 -17.44 3.31 10.50
CA LEU A 110 -16.86 3.18 11.83
C LEU A 110 -16.64 4.58 12.45
N ALA A 111 -15.92 5.46 11.78
CA ALA A 111 -15.58 6.78 12.30
C ALA A 111 -16.81 7.66 12.55
N ALA A 112 -17.73 7.71 11.59
CA ALA A 112 -18.95 8.48 11.70
C ALA A 112 -19.87 8.00 12.85
N SER A 113 -19.89 6.69 13.10
CA SER A 113 -20.63 6.12 14.25
C SER A 113 -20.10 6.59 15.61
N HIS A 114 -18.84 7.05 15.65
CA HIS A 114 -18.20 7.66 16.81
C HIS A 114 -18.24 9.19 16.80
N GLY A 115 -18.91 9.82 15.83
CA GLY A 115 -18.99 11.27 15.69
C GLY A 115 -17.76 11.89 15.04
N VAL A 116 -16.90 11.11 14.41
CA VAL A 116 -15.77 11.64 13.66
C VAL A 116 -16.20 11.95 12.23
N ARG A 117 -15.91 13.14 11.77
CA ARG A 117 -16.24 13.60 10.41
C ARG A 117 -15.55 12.71 9.37
N THR A 118 -16.28 12.42 8.30
CA THR A 118 -15.80 11.69 7.11
C THR A 118 -16.18 12.49 5.86
N PRO A 119 -15.50 12.29 4.73
CA PRO A 119 -15.92 12.88 3.48
C PRO A 119 -17.36 12.48 3.12
N GLU A 120 -18.11 13.37 2.53
CA GLU A 120 -19.43 13.07 1.98
C GLU A 120 -19.28 12.11 0.79
N VAL A 121 -19.98 10.97 0.85
CA VAL A 121 -20.01 9.99 -0.25
C VAL A 121 -21.13 10.38 -1.20
N LEU A 122 -20.76 10.78 -2.41
CA LEU A 122 -21.68 11.32 -3.43
C LEU A 122 -22.38 10.23 -4.24
N ALA A 123 -21.67 9.13 -4.52
CA ALA A 123 -22.20 7.97 -5.24
C ALA A 123 -21.34 6.72 -5.00
N VAL A 124 -21.96 5.54 -5.13
CA VAL A 124 -21.30 4.24 -5.01
C VAL A 124 -21.74 3.34 -6.15
N TRP A 125 -20.80 2.58 -6.72
CA TRP A 125 -21.05 1.65 -7.83
C TRP A 125 -20.45 0.28 -7.55
N SER A 126 -21.17 -0.79 -7.90
CA SER A 126 -20.74 -2.16 -7.65
C SER A 126 -19.63 -2.64 -8.58
N SER A 127 -19.52 -2.06 -9.77
CA SER A 127 -18.52 -2.44 -10.76
C SER A 127 -17.94 -1.22 -11.48
N VAL A 128 -16.84 -1.41 -12.21
CA VAL A 128 -16.21 -0.36 -13.04
C VAL A 128 -17.14 0.09 -14.16
N GLU A 129 -17.91 -0.84 -14.72
CA GLU A 129 -18.84 -0.61 -15.82
C GLU A 129 -19.98 0.33 -15.43
N GLU A 130 -20.43 0.22 -14.17
CA GLU A 130 -21.54 1.04 -13.63
C GLU A 130 -21.12 2.49 -13.28
N ILE A 131 -19.82 2.79 -13.23
CA ILE A 131 -19.38 4.15 -12.89
C ILE A 131 -20.00 5.14 -13.86
N ASP A 132 -20.82 6.04 -13.33
CA ASP A 132 -21.41 7.17 -14.06
C ASP A 132 -21.08 8.47 -13.33
N LEU A 133 -20.37 9.36 -14.02
CA LEU A 133 -19.92 10.64 -13.49
C LEU A 133 -20.77 11.83 -13.97
N THR A 134 -21.91 11.59 -14.62
CA THR A 134 -22.75 12.66 -15.20
C THR A 134 -23.30 13.60 -14.15
N ALA A 135 -23.76 13.07 -13.02
CA ALA A 135 -24.36 13.81 -11.90
C ALA A 135 -23.32 14.34 -10.89
N MET A 136 -22.04 14.08 -11.08
CA MET A 136 -21.01 14.53 -10.13
C MET A 136 -20.82 16.06 -10.18
N PRO A 137 -20.47 16.70 -9.05
CA PRO A 137 -20.16 18.13 -9.01
C PRO A 137 -18.95 18.48 -9.89
N GLY A 138 -18.60 19.76 -9.95
CA GLY A 138 -17.45 20.24 -10.72
C GLY A 138 -16.12 19.61 -10.31
N GLU A 139 -15.94 19.34 -9.03
CA GLU A 139 -14.77 18.66 -8.45
C GLU A 139 -15.21 17.54 -7.51
N PHE A 140 -14.53 16.41 -7.57
CA PHE A 140 -14.80 15.25 -6.74
C PHE A 140 -13.59 14.30 -6.71
N VAL A 141 -13.59 13.38 -5.77
CA VAL A 141 -12.58 12.31 -5.69
C VAL A 141 -13.25 10.98 -6.03
N LEU A 142 -12.71 10.24 -6.99
CA LEU A 142 -13.17 8.89 -7.36
C LEU A 142 -12.19 7.86 -6.83
N LYS A 143 -12.69 6.87 -6.09
CA LYS A 143 -11.88 5.85 -5.40
C LYS A 143 -12.44 4.44 -5.60
N ALA A 144 -11.57 3.44 -5.43
CA ALA A 144 -11.98 2.07 -5.10
C ALA A 144 -11.99 1.91 -3.57
N ASP A 145 -12.99 1.20 -3.03
CA ASP A 145 -13.11 0.95 -1.58
C ASP A 145 -11.92 0.14 -1.05
N GLY A 146 -11.56 -0.94 -1.73
CA GLY A 146 -10.35 -1.71 -1.42
C GLY A 146 -9.20 -1.36 -2.34
N GLY A 147 -8.09 -0.91 -1.75
CA GLY A 147 -6.88 -0.55 -2.49
C GLY A 147 -5.83 0.04 -1.58
N ALA A 148 -4.61 0.22 -2.07
CA ALA A 148 -3.50 0.76 -1.31
C ALA A 148 -2.61 1.67 -2.18
N GLY A 149 -1.91 2.60 -1.52
CA GLY A 149 -0.86 3.42 -2.14
C GLY A 149 -1.37 4.57 -3.01
N GLY A 150 -2.65 4.95 -2.92
CA GLY A 150 -3.22 6.08 -3.66
C GLY A 150 -3.36 5.86 -5.18
N VAL A 151 -2.98 4.69 -5.70
CA VAL A 151 -2.99 4.42 -7.16
C VAL A 151 -4.41 4.29 -7.73
N SER A 152 -5.39 3.96 -6.88
CA SER A 152 -6.82 3.87 -7.23
C SER A 152 -7.62 5.10 -6.78
N VAL A 153 -6.96 6.24 -6.66
CA VAL A 153 -7.56 7.53 -6.25
C VAL A 153 -7.38 8.55 -7.37
N PHE A 154 -8.45 9.14 -7.84
CA PHE A 154 -8.48 10.17 -8.85
C PHE A 154 -9.14 11.42 -8.28
N LEU A 155 -8.36 12.49 -8.12
CA LEU A 155 -8.87 13.82 -7.79
C LEU A 155 -9.19 14.52 -9.12
N LEU A 156 -10.45 14.76 -9.37
CA LEU A 156 -10.93 15.13 -10.71
C LEU A 156 -11.69 16.45 -10.67
N ARG A 157 -11.47 17.26 -11.72
CA ARG A 157 -12.28 18.40 -12.09
C ARG A 157 -12.91 18.14 -13.45
N ARG A 158 -14.18 18.48 -13.62
CA ARG A 158 -14.85 18.42 -14.92
C ARG A 158 -14.32 19.53 -15.85
N ALA A 159 -13.63 19.15 -16.91
CA ALA A 159 -13.08 20.08 -17.88
C ALA A 159 -14.11 20.39 -19.02
N SER A 160 -14.83 19.35 -19.49
CA SER A 160 -15.92 19.44 -20.48
C SER A 160 -16.80 18.20 -20.39
N SER A 161 -17.81 18.09 -21.25
CA SER A 161 -18.66 16.89 -21.30
C SER A 161 -17.83 15.63 -21.51
N GLY A 162 -17.83 14.73 -20.52
CA GLY A 162 -17.12 13.44 -20.55
C GLY A 162 -15.59 13.51 -20.44
N VAL A 163 -15.00 14.70 -20.21
CA VAL A 163 -13.56 14.89 -20.03
C VAL A 163 -13.29 15.48 -18.63
N PHE A 164 -12.38 14.83 -17.91
CA PHE A 164 -11.97 15.20 -16.56
C PHE A 164 -10.47 15.53 -16.54
N GLU A 165 -10.10 16.49 -15.75
CA GLU A 165 -8.72 16.89 -15.50
C GLU A 165 -8.37 16.56 -14.07
N SER A 166 -7.15 16.05 -13.81
CA SER A 166 -6.66 15.91 -12.43
C SER A 166 -6.52 17.29 -11.78
N LEU A 167 -6.82 17.42 -10.48
CA LEU A 167 -6.76 18.71 -9.78
C LEU A 167 -5.38 19.38 -9.86
N ASP A 168 -4.31 18.59 -10.00
CA ASP A 168 -2.94 19.09 -10.22
C ASP A 168 -2.65 19.48 -11.68
N GLY A 169 -3.62 19.36 -12.58
CA GLY A 169 -3.47 19.69 -14.01
C GLY A 169 -2.60 18.71 -14.81
N SER A 170 -2.06 17.67 -14.18
CA SER A 170 -1.07 16.78 -14.81
C SER A 170 -1.66 15.84 -15.87
N GLN A 171 -2.98 15.60 -15.85
CA GLN A 171 -3.63 14.63 -16.72
C GLN A 171 -5.03 15.08 -17.13
N ARG A 172 -5.40 14.79 -18.38
CA ARG A 172 -6.75 14.85 -18.91
C ARG A 172 -7.21 13.47 -19.30
N LEU A 173 -8.35 13.03 -18.81
CA LEU A 173 -8.86 11.68 -18.96
C LEU A 173 -10.33 11.69 -19.33
N THR A 174 -10.72 10.80 -20.22
CA THR A 174 -12.12 10.47 -20.44
C THR A 174 -12.58 9.44 -19.40
N LEU A 175 -13.91 9.31 -19.22
CA LEU A 175 -14.48 8.26 -18.35
C LEU A 175 -13.99 6.86 -18.77
N ALA A 176 -13.91 6.59 -20.07
CA ALA A 176 -13.41 5.30 -20.58
C ALA A 176 -11.96 5.04 -20.17
N GLN A 177 -11.10 6.06 -20.20
CA GLN A 177 -9.71 5.94 -19.75
C GLN A 177 -9.60 5.73 -18.24
N ILE A 178 -10.44 6.37 -17.44
CA ILE A 178 -10.50 6.17 -15.98
C ILE A 178 -10.91 4.73 -15.67
N LYS A 179 -11.98 4.23 -16.32
CA LYS A 179 -12.44 2.84 -16.20
C LYS A 179 -11.33 1.86 -16.58
N ALA A 180 -10.67 2.08 -17.71
CA ALA A 180 -9.55 1.24 -18.17
C ALA A 180 -8.41 1.16 -17.14
N ARG A 181 -8.09 2.26 -16.45
CA ARG A 181 -7.08 2.26 -15.38
C ARG A 181 -7.47 1.43 -14.18
N PHE A 182 -8.74 1.46 -13.76
CA PHE A 182 -9.21 0.57 -12.68
C PHE A 182 -9.10 -0.91 -13.08
N VAL A 183 -9.45 -1.25 -14.31
CA VAL A 183 -9.31 -2.62 -14.85
C VAL A 183 -7.83 -3.03 -14.87
N GLU A 184 -6.93 -2.16 -15.35
CA GLU A 184 -5.48 -2.42 -15.36
C GLU A 184 -4.89 -2.64 -13.96
N LEU A 185 -5.33 -1.88 -12.97
CA LEU A 185 -4.91 -2.04 -11.57
C LEU A 185 -5.31 -3.40 -11.00
N GLY A 186 -6.43 -3.94 -11.45
CA GLY A 186 -6.98 -5.22 -11.05
C GLY A 186 -7.42 -5.28 -9.58
N PRO A 187 -8.02 -6.41 -9.15
CA PRO A 187 -8.69 -6.52 -7.84
C PRO A 187 -7.74 -6.46 -6.63
N ARG A 188 -6.43 -6.52 -6.85
CA ARG A 188 -5.45 -6.35 -5.75
C ARG A 188 -5.24 -4.89 -5.37
N ARG A 189 -5.41 -3.95 -6.31
CA ARG A 189 -5.15 -2.52 -6.15
C ARG A 189 -6.38 -1.63 -6.28
N ALA A 190 -7.45 -2.13 -6.92
CA ALA A 190 -8.72 -1.45 -7.11
C ALA A 190 -9.85 -2.46 -6.93
N ARG A 191 -10.29 -2.68 -5.69
CA ARG A 191 -11.38 -3.58 -5.36
C ARG A 191 -12.68 -2.81 -5.20
N PRO A 192 -13.77 -3.29 -5.79
CA PRO A 192 -15.08 -2.70 -5.61
C PRO A 192 -15.56 -2.74 -4.14
N PRO A 193 -16.61 -1.95 -3.80
CA PRO A 193 -17.26 -0.99 -4.68
C PRO A 193 -16.35 0.18 -5.07
N PHE A 194 -16.76 0.89 -6.13
CA PHE A 194 -16.15 2.18 -6.51
C PHE A 194 -17.06 3.28 -5.99
N PHE A 195 -16.49 4.41 -5.60
CA PHE A 195 -17.29 5.50 -5.07
C PHE A 195 -16.68 6.87 -5.37
N ALA A 196 -17.54 7.87 -5.43
CA ALA A 196 -17.14 9.27 -5.48
C ALA A 196 -17.43 9.93 -4.15
N GLU A 197 -16.55 10.84 -3.76
CA GLU A 197 -16.68 11.65 -2.55
C GLU A 197 -16.32 13.12 -2.81
N GLU A 198 -16.66 13.99 -1.88
CA GLU A 198 -16.29 15.40 -1.93
C GLU A 198 -14.77 15.59 -1.96
N VAL A 199 -14.31 16.71 -2.52
CA VAL A 199 -12.95 17.21 -2.33
C VAL A 199 -12.90 18.00 -1.03
N LEU A 200 -12.03 17.57 -0.11
CA LEU A 200 -11.90 18.26 1.17
C LEU A 200 -11.14 19.58 1.03
N ASP A 201 -11.65 20.62 1.65
CA ASP A 201 -10.89 21.83 1.96
C ASP A 201 -9.96 21.55 3.15
N VAL A 202 -8.67 21.76 3.00
CA VAL A 202 -7.65 21.40 3.99
C VAL A 202 -6.82 22.63 4.35
N HIS A 203 -6.66 22.87 5.64
CA HIS A 203 -5.77 23.92 6.13
C HIS A 203 -4.33 23.74 5.65
N ALA A 204 -3.66 24.82 5.31
CA ALA A 204 -2.23 24.85 4.99
C ALA A 204 -1.77 23.89 3.86
N SER A 205 -2.67 23.46 2.98
CA SER A 205 -2.27 22.73 1.78
C SER A 205 -1.50 23.67 0.85
N ALA A 206 -0.21 23.38 0.64
CA ALA A 206 0.64 24.21 -0.24
C ALA A 206 0.41 23.93 -1.73
N GLY A 207 -0.48 23.01 -2.07
CA GLY A 207 -0.77 22.55 -3.43
C GLY A 207 -2.22 22.16 -3.65
N ALA A 208 -2.54 21.78 -4.90
CA ALA A 208 -3.89 21.33 -5.30
C ALA A 208 -4.31 19.98 -4.68
N ILE A 209 -3.38 19.23 -4.08
CA ILE A 209 -3.65 17.93 -3.47
C ILE A 209 -3.70 18.10 -1.96
N PRO A 210 -4.83 17.76 -1.31
CA PRO A 210 -4.94 17.77 0.14
C PRO A 210 -3.87 16.86 0.79
N GLU A 211 -3.17 17.40 1.80
CA GLU A 211 -2.15 16.67 2.55
C GLU A 211 -2.77 16.04 3.79
N ASP A 212 -2.59 14.73 3.94
CA ASP A 212 -3.08 13.97 5.08
C ASP A 212 -2.02 13.84 6.17
N VAL A 213 -2.45 13.91 7.42
CA VAL A 213 -1.66 13.66 8.63
C VAL A 213 -1.77 12.19 8.98
N LYS A 214 -0.61 11.51 9.05
CA LYS A 214 -0.58 10.05 9.26
C LYS A 214 -0.17 9.71 10.68
N ILE A 215 -1.14 9.27 11.47
CA ILE A 215 -0.96 8.97 12.90
C ILE A 215 -0.82 7.48 13.11
N TYR A 216 0.34 7.06 13.56
CA TYR A 216 0.65 5.66 13.86
C TYR A 216 0.21 5.34 15.28
N THR A 217 -0.67 4.38 15.43
CA THR A 217 -1.28 4.05 16.73
C THR A 217 -1.10 2.60 17.11
N ALA A 218 -0.96 2.35 18.40
CA ALA A 218 -0.87 1.04 18.98
C ALA A 218 -1.93 0.85 20.09
N TYR A 219 -3.14 0.46 19.67
CA TYR A 219 -4.31 0.20 20.54
C TYR A 219 -4.48 1.28 21.63
N GLY A 220 -4.78 2.49 21.22
CA GLY A 220 -5.02 3.66 22.06
C GLY A 220 -3.79 4.48 22.43
N GLU A 221 -2.62 4.16 21.89
CA GLU A 221 -1.38 4.90 22.09
C GLU A 221 -0.89 5.48 20.77
N VAL A 222 -0.54 6.77 20.72
CA VAL A 222 0.08 7.39 19.56
C VAL A 222 1.57 7.12 19.60
N LEU A 223 2.10 6.47 18.57
CA LEU A 223 3.51 6.13 18.45
C LEU A 223 4.33 7.23 17.77
N GLN A 224 3.76 7.82 16.76
CA GLN A 224 4.31 8.95 16.00
C GLN A 224 3.24 9.56 15.11
N VAL A 225 3.41 10.83 14.79
CA VAL A 225 2.66 11.55 13.77
C VAL A 225 3.60 11.85 12.61
N MET A 226 3.24 11.45 11.40
CA MET A 226 4.01 11.71 10.20
C MET A 226 3.30 12.74 9.34
N LEU A 227 3.91 13.89 9.20
CA LEU A 227 3.54 14.92 8.24
C LEU A 227 4.27 14.64 6.92
N ARG A 228 3.59 14.88 5.81
CA ARG A 228 4.13 14.66 4.48
C ARG A 228 3.68 15.76 3.53
N ARG A 229 4.63 16.39 2.85
CA ARG A 229 4.37 17.32 1.75
C ARG A 229 4.82 16.71 0.44
N VAL A 230 3.97 16.75 -0.56
CA VAL A 230 4.25 16.27 -1.92
C VAL A 230 4.53 17.48 -2.81
N GLY A 231 5.77 17.68 -3.23
CA GLY A 231 6.13 18.79 -4.11
C GLY A 231 5.63 18.60 -5.55
N THR A 232 5.85 17.41 -6.11
CA THR A 232 5.41 17.05 -7.46
C THR A 232 4.70 15.70 -7.42
N HIS A 233 3.51 15.61 -8.03
CA HIS A 233 2.76 14.36 -8.07
C HIS A 233 3.56 13.25 -8.76
N ARG A 234 3.59 12.06 -8.15
CA ARG A 234 4.34 10.88 -8.61
C ARG A 234 5.87 11.01 -8.63
N ASP A 235 6.45 12.08 -8.08
CA ASP A 235 7.88 12.18 -7.86
C ASP A 235 8.24 11.91 -6.40
N PRO A 236 8.71 10.70 -6.04
CA PRO A 236 9.10 10.37 -4.66
C PRO A 236 10.24 11.25 -4.13
N ALA A 237 11.09 11.79 -4.99
CA ALA A 237 12.21 12.64 -4.60
C ALA A 237 11.75 14.03 -4.13
N SER A 238 10.57 14.48 -4.58
CA SER A 238 9.97 15.76 -4.16
C SER A 238 9.29 15.70 -2.79
N ILE A 239 9.10 14.51 -2.22
CA ILE A 239 8.36 14.34 -0.96
C ILE A 239 9.25 14.73 0.21
N ARG A 240 8.68 15.53 1.12
CA ARG A 240 9.29 15.93 2.39
C ARG A 240 8.51 15.35 3.55
N TYR A 241 9.21 15.02 4.63
CA TYR A 241 8.62 14.36 5.79
C TYR A 241 9.03 15.05 7.08
N ARG A 242 8.12 15.07 8.05
CA ARG A 242 8.41 15.42 9.44
C ARG A 242 7.76 14.41 10.35
N TYR A 243 8.48 13.95 11.35
CA TYR A 243 7.97 13.00 12.34
C TYR A 243 7.91 13.69 13.70
N LEU A 244 6.78 13.62 14.33
CA LEU A 244 6.52 14.23 15.63
C LEU A 244 6.10 13.18 16.65
N THR A 245 6.39 13.43 17.92
CA THR A 245 5.70 12.79 19.03
C THR A 245 4.27 13.32 19.14
N GLU A 246 3.47 12.73 20.01
CA GLU A 246 2.15 13.24 20.37
C GLU A 246 2.23 14.62 21.05
N ASP A 247 3.32 14.90 21.77
CA ASP A 247 3.59 16.20 22.41
C ASP A 247 4.23 17.22 21.46
N ARG A 248 4.17 16.97 20.15
CA ARG A 248 4.72 17.83 19.07
C ARG A 248 6.25 17.94 19.04
N GLU A 249 6.97 17.09 19.77
CA GLU A 249 8.42 17.05 19.71
C GLU A 249 8.89 16.44 18.40
N ASP A 250 9.87 17.05 17.76
CA ASP A 250 10.44 16.56 16.50
C ASP A 250 11.33 15.33 16.75
N LEU A 251 11.02 14.23 16.08
CA LEU A 251 11.75 12.97 16.16
C LEU A 251 13.04 12.94 15.31
N GLY A 252 13.33 14.02 14.59
CA GLY A 252 14.51 14.14 13.73
C GLY A 252 14.48 13.14 12.58
N GLN A 253 15.63 12.60 12.21
CA GLN A 253 15.80 11.62 11.13
C GLN A 253 15.29 10.22 11.58
N ALA A 254 13.98 10.09 11.78
CA ALA A 254 13.38 8.81 12.19
C ALA A 254 13.56 7.71 11.15
N ASP A 255 13.39 8.02 9.85
CA ASP A 255 13.58 7.11 8.72
C ASP A 255 14.82 7.49 7.91
N ARG A 256 15.69 6.53 7.60
CA ARG A 256 17.04 6.75 7.02
C ARG A 256 17.04 7.24 5.59
N PHE A 257 15.99 6.91 4.82
CA PHE A 257 15.95 7.18 3.38
C PHE A 257 14.96 8.26 3.00
N ARG A 258 14.25 8.85 3.97
CA ARG A 258 13.31 9.93 3.73
C ARG A 258 13.97 11.28 3.90
N THR A 259 13.65 12.21 3.00
CA THR A 259 14.13 13.58 3.10
C THR A 259 13.27 14.33 4.11
N MET A 260 13.91 14.75 5.20
CA MET A 260 13.25 15.49 6.27
C MET A 260 13.10 16.96 5.94
N ASP A 261 12.02 17.55 6.45
CA ASP A 261 11.75 18.98 6.46
C ASP A 261 11.14 19.32 7.82
N HIS A 262 11.98 19.87 8.70
CA HIS A 262 11.60 20.21 10.08
C HIS A 262 10.72 21.46 10.17
N ASP A 263 10.56 22.21 9.06
CA ASP A 263 9.74 23.41 8.98
C ASP A 263 8.30 23.12 8.51
N LEU A 264 7.96 21.85 8.18
CA LEU A 264 6.57 21.50 7.89
C LEU A 264 5.69 21.90 9.06
N PRO A 265 4.64 22.70 8.84
CA PRO A 265 3.81 23.22 9.92
C PRO A 265 3.07 22.09 10.64
N VAL A 266 2.95 22.23 11.95
CA VAL A 266 2.09 21.38 12.76
C VAL A 266 0.63 21.73 12.42
N PRO A 267 -0.25 20.73 12.15
CA PRO A 267 -1.66 20.95 11.89
C PRO A 267 -2.34 21.74 13.02
N GLN A 268 -3.34 22.57 12.69
CA GLN A 268 -4.08 23.32 13.70
C GLN A 268 -4.88 22.38 14.62
N GLY A 269 -5.52 21.37 14.05
CA GLY A 269 -6.29 20.36 14.78
C GLY A 269 -5.46 19.22 15.37
N PHE A 270 -4.16 19.40 15.63
CA PHE A 270 -3.24 18.31 16.00
C PHE A 270 -3.70 17.51 17.23
N ASP A 271 -4.15 18.18 18.29
CA ASP A 271 -4.58 17.52 19.53
C ASP A 271 -5.89 16.73 19.32
N ASP A 272 -6.82 17.28 18.58
CA ASP A 272 -8.06 16.59 18.19
C ASP A 272 -7.75 15.38 17.29
N MET A 273 -6.84 15.55 16.34
CA MET A 273 -6.40 14.46 15.46
C MET A 273 -5.78 13.30 16.25
N THR A 274 -4.90 13.59 17.20
CA THR A 274 -4.29 12.55 18.03
C THR A 274 -5.30 11.88 18.95
N GLY A 275 -6.25 12.65 19.51
CA GLY A 275 -7.37 12.15 20.29
C GLY A 275 -8.27 11.21 19.47
N ILE A 276 -8.68 11.64 18.27
CA ILE A 276 -9.45 10.82 17.32
C ILE A 276 -8.70 9.54 16.98
N ALA A 277 -7.41 9.63 16.68
CA ALA A 277 -6.62 8.47 16.31
C ALA A 277 -6.49 7.45 17.46
N ARG A 278 -6.30 7.89 18.69
CA ARG A 278 -6.33 7.02 19.89
C ARG A 278 -7.66 6.29 20.00
N HIS A 279 -8.76 7.03 19.91
CA HIS A 279 -10.10 6.50 20.02
C HIS A 279 -10.38 5.46 18.92
N LEU A 280 -10.19 5.83 17.66
CA LEU A 280 -10.44 4.95 16.52
C LEU A 280 -9.54 3.72 16.51
N SER A 281 -8.31 3.80 17.01
CA SER A 281 -7.42 2.64 17.09
C SER A 281 -7.91 1.59 18.09
N ARG A 282 -8.52 2.02 19.19
CA ARG A 282 -9.17 1.10 20.14
C ARG A 282 -10.45 0.54 19.57
N ALA A 283 -11.25 1.38 18.93
CA ALA A 283 -12.48 0.97 18.25
C ALA A 283 -12.21 -0.07 17.16
N ALA A 284 -11.16 0.10 16.36
CA ALA A 284 -10.76 -0.84 15.31
C ALA A 284 -10.40 -2.24 15.83
N GLY A 285 -9.99 -2.38 17.10
CA GLY A 285 -9.75 -3.67 17.73
C GLY A 285 -8.57 -4.44 17.17
N VAL A 286 -7.51 -3.72 16.79
CA VAL A 286 -6.25 -4.29 16.27
C VAL A 286 -5.08 -3.74 17.09
N PRO A 287 -3.98 -4.52 17.24
CA PRO A 287 -2.83 -4.06 18.03
C PRO A 287 -2.11 -2.88 17.39
N PHE A 288 -2.22 -2.71 16.09
CA PHE A 288 -1.64 -1.60 15.34
C PHE A 288 -2.51 -1.19 14.16
N CYS A 289 -2.74 0.11 14.01
CA CYS A 289 -3.22 0.71 12.77
C CYS A 289 -2.62 2.12 12.60
N ARG A 290 -2.72 2.65 11.39
CA ARG A 290 -2.43 4.05 11.09
C ARG A 290 -3.75 4.73 10.73
N VAL A 291 -4.02 5.83 11.39
CA VAL A 291 -5.19 6.67 11.13
C VAL A 291 -4.71 7.88 10.35
N ASP A 292 -5.25 8.05 9.15
CA ASP A 292 -4.92 9.15 8.24
C ASP A 292 -6.05 10.18 8.32
N LEU A 293 -5.74 11.39 8.75
CA LEU A 293 -6.69 12.48 8.97
C LEU A 293 -6.32 13.72 8.16
N TYR A 294 -7.31 14.46 7.75
CA TYR A 294 -7.15 15.78 7.14
C TYR A 294 -7.44 16.87 8.14
N ASP A 295 -6.61 17.91 8.16
CA ASP A 295 -6.80 19.14 8.97
C ASP A 295 -7.77 20.07 8.24
N THR A 296 -9.06 19.81 8.38
CA THR A 296 -10.14 20.53 7.74
C THR A 296 -10.71 21.65 8.64
N PRO A 297 -11.27 22.72 8.06
CA PRO A 297 -11.93 23.76 8.84
C PRO A 297 -13.00 23.21 9.78
N GLY A 298 -12.93 23.61 11.04
CA GLY A 298 -13.87 23.23 12.10
C GLY A 298 -13.45 21.98 12.84
N GLU A 299 -13.29 20.84 12.16
CA GLU A 299 -12.93 19.57 12.79
C GLU A 299 -12.13 18.66 11.85
N PRO A 300 -11.22 17.84 12.37
CA PRO A 300 -10.46 16.88 11.56
C PRO A 300 -11.38 15.87 10.87
N THR A 301 -11.07 15.55 9.62
CA THR A 301 -11.84 14.62 8.80
C THR A 301 -11.05 13.35 8.53
N LEU A 302 -11.66 12.17 8.73
CA LEU A 302 -11.01 10.87 8.45
C LEU A 302 -10.79 10.68 6.96
N GLY A 303 -9.56 10.35 6.57
CA GLY A 303 -9.21 9.90 5.21
C GLY A 303 -9.26 8.39 5.06
N GLU A 304 -8.53 7.67 5.92
CA GLU A 304 -8.53 6.20 5.95
C GLU A 304 -7.96 5.66 7.27
N ILE A 305 -8.29 4.42 7.59
CA ILE A 305 -7.58 3.63 8.59
C ILE A 305 -6.81 2.55 7.84
N THR A 306 -5.50 2.49 8.08
CA THR A 306 -4.61 1.55 7.40
C THR A 306 -4.03 0.56 8.40
N ARG A 307 -4.23 -0.74 8.17
CA ARG A 307 -3.71 -1.82 9.05
C ARG A 307 -2.20 -1.93 9.07
N ALA A 308 -1.52 -1.41 8.07
CA ALA A 308 -0.06 -1.41 7.98
C ALA A 308 0.39 -0.34 6.99
N PRO A 309 1.45 0.41 7.31
CA PRO A 309 1.99 1.40 6.41
C PRO A 309 2.44 0.75 5.10
N GLY A 310 2.26 1.46 3.99
CA GLY A 310 2.77 1.04 2.68
C GLY A 310 4.29 1.16 2.63
N GLY A 311 4.95 0.19 2.01
CA GLY A 311 6.39 0.19 1.84
C GLY A 311 7.20 -0.23 3.07
N ASP A 312 8.51 -0.32 2.89
CA ASP A 312 9.45 -0.62 3.97
C ASP A 312 9.80 0.67 4.71
N HIS A 313 9.63 0.65 6.02
CA HIS A 313 10.15 1.70 6.89
C HIS A 313 11.57 1.34 7.32
N PHE A 314 12.50 2.22 7.00
CA PHE A 314 13.90 2.06 7.38
C PHE A 314 14.23 2.94 8.58
N TYR A 315 13.47 2.74 9.65
CA TYR A 315 13.68 3.47 10.89
C TYR A 315 15.07 3.24 11.48
N SER A 316 15.54 4.21 12.26
CA SER A 316 16.71 4.02 13.11
C SER A 316 16.48 2.83 14.06
N ARG A 317 17.54 2.10 14.43
CA ARG A 317 17.41 0.92 15.30
C ARG A 317 16.73 1.23 16.63
N ARG A 318 16.94 2.43 17.17
CA ARG A 318 16.30 2.87 18.41
C ARG A 318 14.81 3.05 18.20
N HIS A 319 14.43 3.79 17.17
CA HIS A 319 13.03 4.09 16.86
C HIS A 319 12.23 2.84 16.50
N ASP A 320 12.77 1.97 15.61
CA ASP A 320 12.17 0.69 15.25
C ASP A 320 11.90 -0.20 16.48
N ARG A 321 12.84 -0.21 17.44
CA ARG A 321 12.69 -0.97 18.67
C ARG A 321 11.62 -0.38 19.60
N GLN A 322 11.59 0.93 19.77
CA GLN A 322 10.60 1.62 20.61
C GLN A 322 9.19 1.38 20.07
N MET A 323 8.98 1.62 18.77
CA MET A 323 7.69 1.36 18.13
C MET A 323 7.30 -0.13 18.17
N GLY A 324 8.24 -1.03 17.95
CA GLY A 324 7.98 -2.47 18.04
C GLY A 324 7.58 -2.91 19.45
N ALA A 325 8.23 -2.40 20.47
CA ALA A 325 7.85 -2.67 21.86
C ALA A 325 6.43 -2.17 22.18
N ALA A 326 6.07 -1.01 21.69
CA ALA A 326 4.72 -0.46 21.86
C ALA A 326 3.65 -1.32 21.15
N VAL A 327 3.93 -1.85 19.94
CA VAL A 327 3.00 -2.77 19.26
C VAL A 327 2.82 -4.07 20.03
N VAL A 328 3.89 -4.66 20.57
CA VAL A 328 3.80 -5.87 21.43
C VAL A 328 2.98 -5.58 22.70
N ALA A 329 3.24 -4.45 23.36
CA ALA A 329 2.47 -4.03 24.53
C ALA A 329 0.99 -3.80 24.19
N ALA A 330 0.69 -3.24 23.03
CA ALA A 330 -0.67 -3.04 22.54
C ALA A 330 -1.39 -4.36 22.29
N GLN A 331 -0.71 -5.37 21.75
CA GLN A 331 -1.29 -6.70 21.59
C GLN A 331 -1.69 -7.28 22.94
N ILE A 332 -0.83 -7.16 23.96
CA ILE A 332 -1.14 -7.63 25.33
C ILE A 332 -2.33 -6.86 25.91
N ARG A 333 -2.41 -5.53 25.73
CA ARG A 333 -3.56 -4.73 26.19
C ARG A 333 -4.86 -5.16 25.53
N LEU A 334 -4.84 -5.39 24.22
CA LEU A 334 -6.00 -5.89 23.48
C LEU A 334 -6.44 -7.27 23.97
N GLU A 335 -5.50 -8.20 24.15
CA GLU A 335 -5.80 -9.55 24.70
C GLU A 335 -6.42 -9.46 26.10
N GLN A 336 -5.89 -8.60 26.97
CA GLN A 336 -6.45 -8.37 28.31
C GLN A 336 -7.89 -7.83 28.22
N ASP A 337 -8.15 -6.89 27.30
CA ASP A 337 -9.49 -6.35 27.13
C ASP A 337 -10.46 -7.40 26.57
N LEU A 338 -10.03 -8.26 25.65
CA LEU A 338 -10.82 -9.39 25.14
C LEU A 338 -11.17 -10.36 26.29
N VAL A 339 -10.22 -10.71 27.14
CA VAL A 339 -10.46 -11.56 28.33
C VAL A 339 -11.43 -10.90 29.31
N ARG A 340 -11.42 -9.57 29.41
CA ARG A 340 -12.35 -8.79 30.26
C ARG A 340 -13.72 -8.59 29.63
N GLY A 341 -13.96 -9.16 28.44
CA GLY A 341 -15.27 -9.14 27.77
C GLY A 341 -15.43 -8.07 26.71
N ARG A 342 -14.31 -7.46 26.22
CA ARG A 342 -14.39 -6.67 25.00
C ARG A 342 -14.83 -7.55 23.83
N PRO A 343 -15.86 -7.16 23.05
CA PRO A 343 -16.20 -7.91 21.84
C PRO A 343 -15.03 -7.94 20.85
N SER A 344 -14.82 -9.08 20.18
CA SER A 344 -13.84 -9.21 19.12
C SER A 344 -14.28 -8.41 17.90
N GLY A 345 -13.34 -7.76 17.24
CA GLY A 345 -13.61 -6.98 16.04
C GLY A 345 -13.65 -5.48 16.27
N ALA A 346 -14.04 -4.77 15.20
CA ALA A 346 -14.28 -3.35 15.26
C ALA A 346 -15.57 -3.05 16.05
N LEU A 347 -15.48 -2.09 16.95
CA LEU A 347 -16.61 -1.64 17.78
C LEU A 347 -17.15 -0.33 17.21
N PHE A 348 -18.37 -0.35 16.75
CA PHE A 348 -19.04 0.83 16.23
C PHE A 348 -19.67 1.62 17.36
N GLY A 349 -19.67 2.95 17.23
CA GLY A 349 -20.34 3.85 18.15
C GLY A 349 -21.88 3.81 17.98
N THR A 350 -22.56 4.55 18.83
CA THR A 350 -24.04 4.57 18.88
C THR A 350 -24.68 5.67 18.03
N ILE A 351 -23.90 6.53 17.38
CA ILE A 351 -24.41 7.59 16.53
C ILE A 351 -24.91 6.99 15.23
N ALA A 352 -26.23 7.07 15.00
CA ALA A 352 -26.83 6.58 13.77
C ALA A 352 -26.30 7.35 12.56
N GLN A 353 -25.82 6.64 11.57
CA GLN A 353 -25.29 7.20 10.34
C GLN A 353 -25.91 6.49 9.12
N PRO A 354 -26.08 7.21 8.00
CA PRO A 354 -26.42 6.56 6.74
C PRO A 354 -25.40 5.48 6.40
N ASP A 355 -25.87 4.37 5.83
CA ASP A 355 -24.95 3.34 5.30
C ASP A 355 -24.16 3.92 4.11
N PRO A 356 -22.84 4.06 4.20
CA PRO A 356 -22.06 4.64 3.11
C PRO A 356 -22.02 3.76 1.84
N TYR A 357 -22.42 2.50 1.94
CA TYR A 357 -22.55 1.62 0.78
C TYR A 357 -23.84 1.84 0.00
N GLY A 358 -24.84 2.52 0.58
CA GLY A 358 -26.15 2.74 -0.05
C GLY A 358 -26.83 1.45 -0.49
N ALA A 359 -27.41 1.45 -1.68
CA ALA A 359 -28.12 0.31 -2.26
C ALA A 359 -27.24 -0.66 -3.09
N VAL A 360 -25.90 -0.49 -3.04
CA VAL A 360 -24.97 -1.28 -3.86
C VAL A 360 -24.99 -2.75 -3.45
N THR A 361 -25.14 -3.63 -4.44
CA THR A 361 -25.02 -5.09 -4.31
C THR A 361 -23.79 -5.54 -5.08
N LEU A 362 -22.82 -6.11 -4.38
CA LEU A 362 -21.64 -6.69 -5.01
C LEU A 362 -21.92 -8.08 -5.57
N PRO A 363 -21.17 -8.53 -6.61
CA PRO A 363 -21.24 -9.90 -7.08
C PRO A 363 -21.01 -10.92 -5.95
N PRO A 364 -21.67 -12.10 -5.98
CA PRO A 364 -21.60 -13.10 -4.90
C PRO A 364 -20.17 -13.58 -4.59
N GLU A 365 -19.28 -13.52 -5.58
CA GLU A 365 -17.88 -13.92 -5.44
C GLU A 365 -17.05 -12.92 -4.62
N ILE A 366 -17.60 -11.73 -4.36
CA ILE A 366 -16.95 -10.68 -3.59
C ILE A 366 -17.68 -10.54 -2.27
N SER A 367 -17.00 -10.93 -1.19
CA SER A 367 -17.53 -10.68 0.16
C SER A 367 -17.81 -9.18 0.34
N ASN A 368 -19.10 -8.84 0.49
CA ASN A 368 -19.54 -7.47 0.60
C ASN A 368 -19.25 -6.95 2.02
N PRO A 369 -18.37 -5.92 2.16
CA PRO A 369 -18.07 -5.37 3.48
C PRO A 369 -19.29 -4.78 4.22
N ARG A 370 -20.33 -4.41 3.50
CA ARG A 370 -21.60 -3.96 4.06
C ARG A 370 -22.26 -5.02 4.95
N ASP A 371 -22.21 -6.29 4.52
CA ASP A 371 -22.91 -7.39 5.19
C ASP A 371 -22.13 -7.98 6.37
N TRP A 372 -20.92 -7.46 6.62
CA TRP A 372 -20.10 -7.92 7.73
C TRP A 372 -20.67 -7.48 9.07
N PRO A 373 -20.53 -8.30 10.13
CA PRO A 373 -21.05 -8.00 11.44
C PRO A 373 -20.60 -6.63 11.97
N VAL A 374 -21.54 -5.90 12.55
CA VAL A 374 -21.31 -4.64 13.23
C VAL A 374 -21.62 -4.85 14.72
N HIS A 375 -20.61 -4.65 15.56
CA HIS A 375 -20.79 -4.64 17.01
C HIS A 375 -20.93 -3.21 17.49
N THR A 376 -22.15 -2.76 17.73
CA THR A 376 -22.42 -1.42 18.26
C THR A 376 -22.44 -1.47 19.79
N ILE A 377 -21.60 -0.68 20.41
CA ILE A 377 -21.53 -0.54 21.87
C ILE A 377 -21.35 0.91 22.27
N PRO A 378 -21.80 1.31 23.46
CA PRO A 378 -21.43 2.61 24.03
C PRO A 378 -19.91 2.67 24.24
N CYS A 379 -19.29 3.72 23.76
CA CYS A 379 -17.82 3.86 23.76
C CYS A 379 -17.15 4.06 25.12
N GLY A 380 -17.87 4.13 26.21
CA GLY A 380 -17.32 4.52 27.50
C GLY A 380 -16.30 3.57 28.14
N ARG A 381 -16.22 2.30 27.69
CA ARG A 381 -15.35 1.31 28.34
C ARG A 381 -14.17 0.85 27.47
N TRP A 382 -14.36 0.75 26.18
CA TRP A 382 -13.43 0.05 25.31
C TRP A 382 -12.76 0.92 24.25
N CYS A 383 -13.22 2.17 24.03
CA CYS A 383 -12.67 3.11 23.05
C CYS A 383 -12.01 4.36 23.66
#